data_b35f5b9f874923a9c43345cf737046f9
#
_entry.id   b35f5b9f874923a9c43345cf737046f9
#
_cell.length_a   1.000
_cell.length_b   1.000
_cell.length_c   1.000
_cell.angle_alpha   90.00
_cell.angle_beta   90.00
_cell.angle_gamma   90.00
#
_symmetry.space_group_name_H-M   'P 1'
#
loop_
_entity.id
_entity.type
_entity.pdbx_description
1 polymer ?
#
loop_
_entity_poly.entity_id
_entity_poly.type
_entity_poly.pdbx_seq_one_letter_code
_entity_poly.pdbx_strand_id
1 'polypeptide(L)'
;ISACLVGSEMCIRDRYTVNEYFRLRYADEVVMLLDFERTTDEVFDPDNGVLTDSGIDLGITQNDISFASDSSHNYFAFEQSGELWSYDVQSGKMAQIFTFRQKGDSDYRDIYGEHDIRVLNVSPGGNVYFIVAGYMNRGRHEGESGVGLYHYDASSGTVEEKLFVDTNRSYDLLRRDVEELAYITEDQSSFYMLLDGNIYQINLATMEMTTLMEGLKLGCVEGSATGKHFAYLKENEPYNSSTISMINLDTGEVKEITCAGSERIRMLGYLGESLVYGVADEADIDSSEEGTELFPMKQVNIVDENGEPQKEYAQTGYYVTGGEISDRLLTMTRAQKSGNDWVEAAEDHIIDNVAEDTGLSLIHISE
;
A
#
# COMPACT_ATOMS: atom_id res chain seq x y z
N ILE A 1 28.77 13.48 13.91
CA ILE A 1 30.01 14.30 13.99
C ILE A 1 29.82 15.45 13.01
N SER A 2 29.58 16.64 13.55
CA SER A 2 29.41 17.86 12.76
C SER A 2 30.80 18.36 12.37
N ALA A 3 31.19 18.26 11.12
CA ALA A 3 32.38 18.85 10.58
C ALA A 3 32.07 20.29 10.13
N CYS A 4 32.42 21.27 10.94
CA CYS A 4 32.33 22.68 10.56
C CYS A 4 33.62 23.09 9.82
N LEU A 5 33.50 23.31 8.50
CA LEU A 5 34.57 23.97 7.74
C LEU A 5 34.38 25.48 7.86
N VAL A 6 35.29 26.15 8.53
CA VAL A 6 35.34 27.60 8.66
C VAL A 6 35.89 28.18 7.36
N GLY A 7 35.07 28.92 6.62
CA GLY A 7 35.51 29.72 5.50
C GLY A 7 34.50 29.86 4.38
N SER A 8 33.67 30.90 4.46
CA SER A 8 32.64 31.36 3.55
C SER A 8 31.23 30.79 3.78
N GLU A 9 30.25 31.69 3.78
CA GLU A 9 28.88 31.55 4.13
C GLU A 9 28.06 30.61 3.19
N MET A 10 28.25 29.30 3.33
CA MET A 10 27.29 28.30 2.90
C MET A 10 27.24 27.25 4.02
N CYS A 11 26.37 27.48 4.99
CA CYS A 11 25.92 26.41 5.86
C CYS A 11 25.00 25.53 5.06
N ILE A 12 25.54 24.54 4.37
CA ILE A 12 24.76 23.38 3.88
C ILE A 12 24.28 22.69 5.15
N ARG A 13 22.98 22.75 5.41
CA ARG A 13 22.34 22.12 6.57
C ARG A 13 21.71 20.79 6.14
N ASP A 14 22.45 19.96 5.43
CA ASP A 14 21.98 18.64 5.12
C ASP A 14 21.87 17.85 6.42
N ARG A 15 20.68 17.30 6.66
CA ARG A 15 20.41 16.42 7.79
C ARG A 15 20.30 15.00 7.27
N TYR A 16 20.91 14.08 7.99
CA TYR A 16 20.86 12.66 7.64
C TYR A 16 20.33 11.86 8.82
N THR A 17 19.46 10.90 8.53
CA THR A 17 19.11 9.80 9.43
C THR A 17 20.12 8.68 9.21
N VAL A 18 20.80 8.25 10.27
CA VAL A 18 21.79 7.18 10.19
C VAL A 18 21.32 6.01 11.04
N ASN A 19 21.08 4.88 10.40
CA ASN A 19 20.75 3.62 11.05
C ASN A 19 21.98 2.71 11.02
N GLU A 20 22.37 2.20 12.18
CA GLU A 20 23.51 1.30 12.32
C GLU A 20 23.07 -0.01 12.99
N TYR A 21 23.33 -1.11 12.33
CA TYR A 21 23.11 -2.45 12.86
C TYR A 21 24.45 -3.10 13.21
N PHE A 22 24.54 -3.63 14.43
CA PHE A 22 25.72 -4.35 14.92
C PHE A 22 25.33 -5.75 15.36
N ARG A 23 25.90 -6.76 14.74
CA ARG A 23 25.82 -8.13 15.20
C ARG A 23 27.08 -8.49 15.98
N LEU A 24 26.93 -8.68 17.28
CA LEU A 24 28.04 -8.92 18.18
C LEU A 24 28.01 -10.35 18.73
N ARG A 25 29.19 -10.92 18.96
CA ARG A 25 29.39 -12.16 19.71
C ARG A 25 30.30 -11.92 20.89
N TYR A 26 29.84 -12.27 22.08
CA TYR A 26 30.68 -12.26 23.28
C TYR A 26 31.18 -13.69 23.54
N ALA A 27 32.50 -13.88 23.55
CA ALA A 27 33.16 -15.13 23.91
C ALA A 27 34.53 -14.86 24.49
N ASP A 28 34.95 -15.62 25.52
CA ASP A 28 36.26 -15.53 26.15
C ASP A 28 36.64 -14.09 26.63
N GLU A 29 35.69 -13.40 27.23
CA GLU A 29 35.81 -12.01 27.71
C GLU A 29 36.10 -10.96 26.62
N VAL A 30 35.90 -11.33 25.33
CA VAL A 30 36.06 -10.45 24.17
C VAL A 30 34.77 -10.28 23.43
N VAL A 31 34.45 -9.05 23.05
CA VAL A 31 33.34 -8.74 22.11
C VAL A 31 33.88 -8.73 20.70
N MET A 32 33.36 -9.62 19.87
CA MET A 32 33.68 -9.70 18.44
C MET A 32 32.54 -9.12 17.62
N LEU A 33 32.85 -8.22 16.70
CA LEU A 33 31.93 -7.74 15.68
C LEU A 33 31.83 -8.82 14.59
N LEU A 34 30.61 -9.34 14.38
CA LEU A 34 30.33 -10.35 13.37
C LEU A 34 29.78 -9.71 12.09
N ASP A 35 29.02 -8.63 12.25
CA ASP A 35 28.37 -7.94 11.13
C ASP A 35 28.12 -6.48 11.50
N PHE A 36 28.16 -5.61 10.49
CA PHE A 36 27.89 -4.18 10.64
C PHE A 36 27.27 -3.65 9.37
N GLU A 37 26.10 -3.07 9.51
CA GLU A 37 25.40 -2.37 8.43
C GLU A 37 25.17 -0.93 8.85
N ARG A 38 25.29 -0.01 7.90
CA ARG A 38 24.95 1.40 8.07
C ARG A 38 24.16 1.85 6.86
N THR A 39 22.94 2.35 7.09
CA THR A 39 22.16 3.12 6.12
C THR A 39 22.18 4.59 6.50
N THR A 40 22.26 5.45 5.50
CA THR A 40 22.31 6.90 5.68
C THR A 40 21.34 7.51 4.69
N ASP A 41 20.25 8.07 5.21
CA ASP A 41 19.18 8.67 4.41
C ASP A 41 19.18 10.17 4.65
N GLU A 42 19.21 10.97 3.58
CA GLU A 42 19.09 12.42 3.68
C GLU A 42 17.67 12.80 4.08
N VAL A 43 17.53 13.69 5.05
CA VAL A 43 16.23 14.24 5.44
C VAL A 43 15.85 15.30 4.44
N PHE A 44 14.73 15.11 3.78
CA PHE A 44 14.19 16.04 2.79
C PHE A 44 14.06 17.46 3.37
N ASP A 45 14.57 18.46 2.63
CA ASP A 45 14.49 19.87 2.98
C ASP A 45 14.08 20.67 1.73
N PRO A 46 12.86 21.22 1.68
CA PRO A 46 12.36 21.95 0.53
C PRO A 46 13.17 23.22 0.20
N ASP A 47 13.96 23.72 1.13
CA ASP A 47 14.80 24.90 0.95
C ASP A 47 16.13 24.59 0.23
N ASN A 48 16.47 23.32 0.01
CA ASN A 48 17.70 22.87 -0.64
C ASN A 48 17.65 22.91 -2.19
N GLY A 49 16.75 23.70 -2.77
CA GLY A 49 16.68 23.86 -4.24
C GLY A 49 16.09 22.66 -4.96
N VAL A 50 15.24 21.90 -4.28
CA VAL A 50 14.56 20.71 -4.78
C VAL A 50 13.57 21.00 -5.92
N LEU A 51 13.16 22.26 -6.09
CA LEU A 51 12.30 22.67 -7.21
C LEU A 51 13.14 22.97 -8.43
N THR A 52 12.86 22.28 -9.52
CA THR A 52 13.47 22.47 -10.84
C THR A 52 12.47 23.07 -11.83
N ASP A 53 12.93 23.49 -13.02
CA ASP A 53 12.04 23.99 -14.07
C ASP A 53 11.02 22.93 -14.57
N SER A 54 11.27 21.65 -14.28
CA SER A 54 10.49 20.52 -14.79
C SER A 54 9.88 19.63 -13.71
N GLY A 55 10.12 19.90 -12.41
CA GLY A 55 9.58 19.05 -11.36
C GLY A 55 10.21 19.25 -9.98
N ILE A 56 9.96 18.30 -9.11
CA ILE A 56 10.52 18.24 -7.75
C ILE A 56 11.57 17.14 -7.72
N ASP A 57 12.80 17.49 -7.32
CA ASP A 57 13.84 16.52 -7.05
C ASP A 57 13.72 16.06 -5.59
N LEU A 58 13.29 14.82 -5.38
CA LEU A 58 13.12 14.26 -4.05
C LEU A 58 14.41 13.65 -3.48
N GLY A 59 15.50 13.60 -4.27
CA GLY A 59 16.77 13.04 -3.83
C GLY A 59 16.74 11.53 -3.60
N ILE A 60 15.79 10.80 -4.20
CA ILE A 60 15.61 9.36 -4.05
C ILE A 60 15.94 8.61 -5.33
N THR A 61 16.36 7.36 -5.18
CA THR A 61 16.67 6.45 -6.30
C THR A 61 15.59 5.38 -6.52
N GLN A 62 14.56 5.34 -5.68
CA GLN A 62 13.46 4.38 -5.78
C GLN A 62 12.32 4.97 -6.61
N ASN A 63 11.71 4.14 -7.45
CA ASN A 63 10.59 4.53 -8.31
C ASN A 63 9.22 4.50 -7.61
N ASP A 64 9.18 4.08 -6.35
CA ASP A 64 7.94 3.84 -5.61
C ASP A 64 7.74 4.94 -4.56
N ILE A 65 7.07 6.01 -4.98
CA ILE A 65 6.71 7.13 -4.11
C ILE A 65 5.20 7.15 -3.97
N SER A 66 4.71 7.09 -2.73
CA SER A 66 3.30 7.33 -2.47
C SER A 66 2.98 8.82 -2.67
N PHE A 67 2.27 9.12 -3.74
CA PHE A 67 1.79 10.48 -4.02
C PHE A 67 0.37 10.46 -4.57
N ALA A 68 -0.32 11.58 -4.45
CA ALA A 68 -1.59 11.82 -5.09
C ALA A 68 -1.69 13.27 -5.58
N SER A 69 -2.57 13.51 -6.55
CA SER A 69 -2.86 14.85 -7.05
C SER A 69 -4.36 15.11 -7.15
N ASP A 70 -4.74 16.36 -7.19
CA ASP A 70 -6.10 16.73 -7.56
C ASP A 70 -6.37 16.46 -9.05
N SER A 71 -7.62 16.43 -9.47
CA SER A 71 -8.04 16.11 -10.84
C SER A 71 -7.50 17.08 -11.92
N SER A 72 -7.03 18.26 -11.52
CA SER A 72 -6.44 19.27 -12.41
C SER A 72 -4.91 19.30 -12.36
N HIS A 73 -4.29 18.44 -11.55
CA HIS A 73 -2.85 18.36 -11.30
C HIS A 73 -2.21 19.69 -10.89
N ASN A 74 -2.96 20.52 -10.15
CA ASN A 74 -2.47 21.76 -9.59
C ASN A 74 -1.92 21.60 -8.16
N TYR A 75 -2.39 20.57 -7.45
CA TYR A 75 -1.98 20.28 -6.09
C TYR A 75 -1.53 18.83 -5.99
N PHE A 76 -0.37 18.63 -5.36
CA PHE A 76 0.21 17.32 -5.11
C PHE A 76 0.40 17.12 -3.61
N ALA A 77 0.23 15.90 -3.13
CA ALA A 77 0.65 15.48 -1.82
C ALA A 77 1.49 14.22 -1.96
N PHE A 78 2.61 14.15 -1.26
CA PHE A 78 3.54 13.03 -1.31
C PHE A 78 4.16 12.78 0.06
N GLU A 79 4.48 11.52 0.32
CA GLU A 79 5.22 11.10 1.49
C GLU A 79 6.70 11.09 1.15
N GLN A 80 7.54 11.64 2.03
CA GLN A 80 8.99 11.59 1.93
C GLN A 80 9.62 11.46 3.32
N SER A 81 10.36 10.37 3.54
CA SER A 81 11.11 10.11 4.78
C SER A 81 10.27 10.15 6.06
N GLY A 82 9.04 9.62 6.03
CA GLY A 82 8.10 9.63 7.16
C GLY A 82 7.44 10.98 7.41
N GLU A 83 7.42 11.86 6.42
CA GLU A 83 6.79 13.16 6.46
C GLU A 83 5.86 13.36 5.27
N LEU A 84 4.71 14.00 5.47
CA LEU A 84 3.78 14.32 4.41
C LEU A 84 3.93 15.78 3.99
N TRP A 85 4.07 15.97 2.69
CA TRP A 85 4.24 17.25 2.05
C TRP A 85 3.14 17.54 1.03
N SER A 86 2.80 18.81 0.85
CA SER A 86 1.98 19.28 -0.27
C SER A 86 2.74 20.27 -1.13
N TYR A 87 2.41 20.27 -2.42
CA TYR A 87 2.97 21.20 -3.40
C TYR A 87 1.86 21.83 -4.23
N ASP A 88 1.82 23.16 -4.26
CA ASP A 88 0.97 23.97 -5.13
C ASP A 88 1.77 24.40 -6.35
N VAL A 89 1.42 23.86 -7.51
CA VAL A 89 2.12 24.09 -8.79
C VAL A 89 2.02 25.57 -9.21
N GLN A 90 0.88 26.20 -8.97
CA GLN A 90 0.66 27.58 -9.44
C GLN A 90 1.48 28.59 -8.64
N SER A 91 1.58 28.40 -7.34
CA SER A 91 2.36 29.31 -6.47
C SER A 91 3.81 28.89 -6.32
N GLY A 92 4.17 27.66 -6.72
CA GLY A 92 5.48 27.05 -6.49
C GLY A 92 5.78 26.85 -5.01
N LYS A 93 4.76 26.70 -4.16
CA LYS A 93 4.92 26.58 -2.72
C LYS A 93 4.78 25.15 -2.26
N MET A 94 5.68 24.76 -1.38
CA MET A 94 5.66 23.50 -0.66
C MET A 94 5.30 23.73 0.81
N ALA A 95 4.48 22.87 1.38
CA ALA A 95 4.09 22.91 2.79
C ALA A 95 4.20 21.53 3.41
N GLN A 96 4.80 21.44 4.60
CA GLN A 96 4.79 20.22 5.40
C GLN A 96 3.41 20.07 6.06
N ILE A 97 2.71 18.98 5.72
CA ILE A 97 1.38 18.69 6.25
C ILE A 97 1.49 17.94 7.58
N PHE A 98 2.33 16.88 7.61
CA PHE A 98 2.43 16.02 8.78
C PHE A 98 3.85 15.55 9.00
N THR A 99 4.26 15.49 10.27
CA THR A 99 5.53 14.91 10.71
C THR A 99 5.46 14.57 12.19
N PHE A 100 6.14 13.49 12.59
CA PHE A 100 6.45 13.21 13.99
C PHE A 100 7.74 13.89 14.46
N ARG A 101 8.53 14.46 13.55
CA ARG A 101 9.78 15.13 13.89
C ARG A 101 9.51 16.46 14.59
N GLN A 102 10.25 16.73 15.64
CA GLN A 102 10.20 18.02 16.35
C GLN A 102 11.33 18.95 15.89
N LYS A 103 11.01 20.23 15.77
CA LYS A 103 12.05 21.26 15.50
C LYS A 103 12.94 21.45 16.75
N GLY A 104 14.21 21.17 16.61
CA GLY A 104 15.26 21.51 17.59
C GLY A 104 15.86 20.36 18.37
N ASP A 105 15.08 19.55 19.03
CA ASP A 105 15.55 18.34 19.75
C ASP A 105 15.03 17.10 19.05
N SER A 106 15.88 16.44 18.25
CA SER A 106 15.54 15.15 17.68
C SER A 106 15.86 14.04 18.68
N ASP A 107 14.89 13.18 18.93
CA ASP A 107 15.10 11.95 19.68
C ASP A 107 14.70 10.73 18.85
N TYR A 108 14.86 9.52 19.41
CA TYR A 108 14.54 8.28 18.70
C TYR A 108 13.08 8.19 18.21
N ARG A 109 12.15 8.86 18.89
CA ARG A 109 10.72 8.91 18.51
C ARG A 109 10.49 9.61 17.17
N ASP A 110 11.39 10.53 16.78
CA ASP A 110 11.26 11.26 15.51
C ASP A 110 11.53 10.35 14.29
N ILE A 111 12.28 9.27 14.50
CA ILE A 111 12.77 8.38 13.43
C ILE A 111 12.28 6.94 13.57
N TYR A 112 11.43 6.66 14.56
CA TYR A 112 10.87 5.32 14.70
C TYR A 112 9.91 5.01 13.56
N GLY A 113 10.27 4.04 12.71
CA GLY A 113 9.69 3.83 11.39
C GLY A 113 8.54 2.81 11.34
N GLU A 114 7.92 2.44 12.48
CA GLU A 114 6.80 1.48 12.45
C GLU A 114 5.46 2.18 12.23
N HIS A 115 5.39 3.01 11.22
CA HIS A 115 4.18 3.65 10.72
C HIS A 115 4.33 4.03 9.25
N ASP A 116 3.21 4.04 8.53
CA ASP A 116 3.08 4.54 7.16
C ASP A 116 2.13 5.71 7.11
N ILE A 117 2.41 6.62 6.17
CA ILE A 117 1.52 7.73 5.82
C ILE A 117 1.00 7.48 4.40
N ARG A 118 -0.31 7.41 4.25
CA ARG A 118 -0.93 7.20 2.94
C ARG A 118 -1.88 8.34 2.61
N VAL A 119 -1.67 8.98 1.46
CA VAL A 119 -2.59 9.98 0.92
C VAL A 119 -3.80 9.26 0.34
N LEU A 120 -5.00 9.66 0.74
CA LEU A 120 -6.24 9.07 0.27
C LEU A 120 -6.92 9.93 -0.80
N ASN A 121 -6.83 11.25 -0.66
CA ASN A 121 -7.46 12.19 -1.59
C ASN A 121 -6.80 13.55 -1.53
N VAL A 122 -6.63 14.18 -2.69
CA VAL A 122 -6.26 15.61 -2.83
C VAL A 122 -7.39 16.32 -3.55
N SER A 123 -8.01 17.29 -2.90
CA SER A 123 -9.12 18.05 -3.47
C SER A 123 -8.65 19.21 -4.33
N PRO A 124 -9.45 19.67 -5.30
CA PRO A 124 -9.25 20.97 -5.93
C PRO A 124 -9.21 22.08 -4.86
N GLY A 125 -8.08 22.81 -4.74
CA GLY A 125 -7.83 23.77 -3.67
C GLY A 125 -6.82 23.27 -2.62
N GLY A 126 -6.31 22.05 -2.76
CA GLY A 126 -5.16 21.55 -2.02
C GLY A 126 -5.46 20.94 -0.65
N ASN A 127 -6.75 20.74 -0.31
CA ASN A 127 -7.08 19.98 0.90
C ASN A 127 -6.71 18.50 0.71
N VAL A 128 -6.20 17.87 1.78
CA VAL A 128 -5.72 16.49 1.73
C VAL A 128 -6.36 15.66 2.82
N TYR A 129 -6.93 14.51 2.44
CA TYR A 129 -7.23 13.43 3.37
C TYR A 129 -6.09 12.41 3.33
N PHE A 130 -5.63 12.01 4.50
CA PHE A 130 -4.58 11.01 4.63
C PHE A 130 -4.77 10.17 5.90
N ILE A 131 -4.17 9.00 5.91
CA ILE A 131 -4.06 8.18 7.12
C ILE A 131 -2.61 8.08 7.58
N VAL A 132 -2.47 7.90 8.89
CA VAL A 132 -1.25 7.40 9.51
C VAL A 132 -1.60 6.04 10.13
N ALA A 133 -0.96 4.98 9.68
CA ALA A 133 -1.22 3.63 10.12
C ALA A 133 0.04 3.02 10.75
N GLY A 134 -0.04 2.59 11.99
CA GLY A 134 1.09 2.05 12.74
C GLY A 134 1.21 2.62 14.14
N TYR A 135 2.45 2.66 14.63
CA TYR A 135 2.78 3.18 15.94
C TYR A 135 2.83 4.72 15.91
N MET A 136 2.11 5.35 16.82
CA MET A 136 2.06 6.80 16.95
C MET A 136 3.24 7.29 17.78
N ASN A 137 4.25 7.83 17.11
CA ASN A 137 5.50 8.25 17.75
C ASN A 137 5.31 9.43 18.71
N ARG A 138 4.34 10.30 18.40
CA ARG A 138 4.05 11.53 19.14
C ARG A 138 2.59 11.92 19.03
N GLY A 139 2.18 12.88 19.84
CA GLY A 139 0.87 13.49 19.78
C GLY A 139 -0.10 12.90 20.80
N ARG A 140 -1.39 12.99 20.50
CA ARG A 140 -2.46 12.58 21.41
C ARG A 140 -2.44 11.07 21.69
N HIS A 141 -2.03 10.29 20.69
CA HIS A 141 -2.01 8.82 20.71
C HIS A 141 -0.59 8.27 20.85
N GLU A 142 0.36 9.07 21.36
CA GLU A 142 1.74 8.63 21.55
C GLU A 142 1.82 7.31 22.34
N GLY A 143 2.47 6.32 21.75
CA GLY A 143 2.62 4.98 22.34
C GLY A 143 1.52 3.99 21.98
N GLU A 144 0.48 4.42 21.27
CA GLU A 144 -0.59 3.56 20.76
C GLU A 144 -0.29 3.14 19.31
N SER A 145 -0.80 1.98 18.90
CA SER A 145 -0.81 1.55 17.50
C SER A 145 -2.24 1.60 16.97
N GLY A 146 -2.40 2.06 15.72
CA GLY A 146 -3.74 2.19 15.12
C GLY A 146 -3.73 2.86 13.77
N VAL A 147 -4.92 3.22 13.31
CA VAL A 147 -5.16 3.99 12.09
C VAL A 147 -5.78 5.33 12.48
N GLY A 148 -5.04 6.41 12.22
CA GLY A 148 -5.53 7.77 12.33
C GLY A 148 -5.94 8.32 10.98
N LEU A 149 -7.17 8.85 10.85
CA LEU A 149 -7.64 9.60 9.69
C LEU A 149 -7.50 11.10 9.96
N TYR A 150 -6.84 11.79 9.05
CA TYR A 150 -6.54 13.21 9.16
C TYR A 150 -7.04 13.97 7.94
N HIS A 151 -7.36 15.23 8.17
CA HIS A 151 -7.72 16.19 7.11
C HIS A 151 -6.86 17.45 7.23
N TYR A 152 -6.16 17.77 6.15
CA TYR A 152 -5.43 19.03 6.00
C TYR A 152 -6.28 20.03 5.24
N ASP A 153 -6.46 21.22 5.81
CA ASP A 153 -7.08 22.38 5.17
C ASP A 153 -5.97 23.31 4.66
N ALA A 154 -5.81 23.38 3.35
CA ALA A 154 -4.78 24.18 2.71
C ALA A 154 -4.99 25.69 2.92
N SER A 155 -6.23 26.15 3.11
CA SER A 155 -6.54 27.57 3.30
C SER A 155 -6.09 28.11 4.65
N SER A 156 -6.20 27.29 5.69
CA SER A 156 -5.77 27.62 7.06
C SER A 156 -4.38 27.07 7.39
N GLY A 157 -3.87 26.12 6.60
CA GLY A 157 -2.63 25.42 6.88
C GLY A 157 -2.70 24.53 8.14
N THR A 158 -3.88 23.99 8.46
CA THR A 158 -4.12 23.22 9.68
C THR A 158 -4.46 21.77 9.37
N VAL A 159 -4.00 20.87 10.24
CA VAL A 159 -4.36 19.44 10.21
C VAL A 159 -5.30 19.15 11.36
N GLU A 160 -6.39 18.47 11.07
CA GLU A 160 -7.36 17.99 12.03
C GLU A 160 -7.39 16.45 12.01
N GLU A 161 -7.23 15.82 13.18
CA GLU A 161 -7.51 14.41 13.36
C GLU A 161 -9.04 14.21 13.36
N LYS A 162 -9.53 13.41 12.41
CA LYS A 162 -10.95 13.10 12.29
C LYS A 162 -11.34 11.89 13.11
N LEU A 163 -10.49 10.87 13.10
CA LEU A 163 -10.73 9.58 13.76
C LEU A 163 -9.40 8.95 14.12
N PHE A 164 -9.37 8.22 15.22
CA PHE A 164 -8.32 7.26 15.56
C PHE A 164 -8.97 5.94 15.98
N VAL A 165 -8.54 4.85 15.37
CA VAL A 165 -8.96 3.49 15.71
C VAL A 165 -7.74 2.72 16.17
N ASP A 166 -7.70 2.38 17.45
CA ASP A 166 -6.60 1.61 18.05
C ASP A 166 -6.67 0.12 17.67
N THR A 167 -5.50 -0.51 17.60
CA THR A 167 -5.37 -1.95 17.37
C THR A 167 -4.15 -2.51 18.10
N ASN A 168 -4.23 -3.81 18.42
CA ASN A 168 -3.11 -4.56 19.00
C ASN A 168 -2.36 -5.38 17.92
N ARG A 169 -2.65 -5.17 16.64
CA ARG A 169 -1.94 -5.85 15.55
C ARG A 169 -0.49 -5.40 15.47
N SER A 170 0.38 -6.30 14.99
CA SER A 170 1.72 -5.90 14.59
C SER A 170 1.67 -4.93 13.41
N TYR A 171 2.68 -4.09 13.29
CA TYR A 171 2.79 -3.10 12.21
C TYR A 171 2.65 -3.74 10.82
N ASP A 172 3.36 -4.85 10.54
CA ASP A 172 3.29 -5.52 9.24
C ASP A 172 1.88 -5.98 8.85
N LEU A 173 1.10 -6.47 9.83
CA LEU A 173 -0.28 -6.90 9.59
C LEU A 173 -1.22 -5.71 9.40
N LEU A 174 -1.03 -4.66 10.19
CA LEU A 174 -1.81 -3.43 10.07
C LEU A 174 -1.56 -2.74 8.72
N ARG A 175 -0.28 -2.63 8.34
CA ARG A 175 0.13 -2.09 7.04
C ARG A 175 -0.56 -2.82 5.90
N ARG A 176 -0.51 -4.15 5.89
CA ARG A 176 -1.18 -4.95 4.87
C ARG A 176 -2.69 -4.73 4.85
N ASP A 177 -3.36 -4.69 6.01
CA ASP A 177 -4.79 -4.46 6.06
C ASP A 177 -5.17 -3.13 5.39
N VAL A 178 -4.44 -2.04 5.67
CA VAL A 178 -4.72 -0.72 5.06
C VAL A 178 -4.23 -0.61 3.60
N GLU A 179 -3.23 -1.40 3.20
CA GLU A 179 -2.84 -1.55 1.79
C GLU A 179 -3.96 -2.20 0.99
N GLU A 180 -4.61 -3.23 1.53
CA GLU A 180 -5.77 -3.89 0.90
C GLU A 180 -6.97 -2.96 0.79
N LEU A 181 -7.29 -2.22 1.84
CA LEU A 181 -8.41 -1.29 1.80
C LEU A 181 -8.22 -0.10 2.73
N ALA A 182 -7.98 1.06 2.14
CA ALA A 182 -8.14 2.37 2.75
C ALA A 182 -8.55 3.36 1.63
N TYR A 183 -9.84 3.70 1.56
CA TYR A 183 -10.41 4.46 0.46
C TYR A 183 -11.39 5.52 0.95
N ILE A 184 -11.32 6.72 0.39
CA ILE A 184 -12.33 7.77 0.53
C ILE A 184 -13.09 7.88 -0.80
N THR A 185 -14.42 7.85 -0.71
CA THR A 185 -15.29 8.02 -1.88
C THR A 185 -15.02 9.35 -2.61
N GLU A 186 -15.23 9.36 -3.93
CA GLU A 186 -15.01 10.55 -4.77
C GLU A 186 -15.78 11.78 -4.28
N ASP A 187 -17.00 11.58 -3.74
CA ASP A 187 -17.82 12.62 -3.14
C ASP A 187 -17.41 13.01 -1.72
N GLN A 188 -16.39 12.35 -1.18
CA GLN A 188 -15.88 12.53 0.18
C GLN A 188 -16.94 12.36 1.28
N SER A 189 -17.92 11.52 1.04
CA SER A 189 -18.98 11.23 2.03
C SER A 189 -18.58 10.10 2.99
N SER A 190 -17.77 9.15 2.55
CA SER A 190 -17.43 7.96 3.31
C SER A 190 -15.94 7.61 3.19
N PHE A 191 -15.39 7.07 4.29
CA PHE A 191 -14.09 6.42 4.34
C PHE A 191 -14.28 4.94 4.63
N TYR A 192 -13.61 4.08 3.87
CA TYR A 192 -13.61 2.65 4.05
C TYR A 192 -12.21 2.16 4.44
N MET A 193 -12.12 1.22 5.35
CA MET A 193 -10.85 0.58 5.71
C MET A 193 -11.04 -0.88 6.11
N LEU A 194 -10.04 -1.70 5.80
CA LEU A 194 -9.87 -3.03 6.38
C LEU A 194 -9.00 -2.91 7.63
N LEU A 195 -9.46 -3.49 8.73
CA LEU A 195 -8.71 -3.58 9.98
C LEU A 195 -9.12 -4.83 10.76
N ASP A 196 -8.16 -5.65 11.15
CA ASP A 196 -8.39 -6.89 11.94
C ASP A 196 -9.38 -7.86 11.28
N GLY A 197 -9.36 -7.95 9.94
CA GLY A 197 -10.30 -8.77 9.17
C GLY A 197 -11.72 -8.22 9.14
N ASN A 198 -11.94 -6.97 9.54
CA ASN A 198 -13.23 -6.30 9.48
C ASN A 198 -13.18 -5.13 8.51
N ILE A 199 -14.23 -4.96 7.72
CA ILE A 199 -14.38 -3.79 6.86
C ILE A 199 -15.28 -2.79 7.55
N TYR A 200 -14.73 -1.60 7.76
CA TYR A 200 -15.42 -0.47 8.37
C TYR A 200 -15.76 0.58 7.31
N GLN A 201 -16.95 1.14 7.44
CA GLN A 201 -17.37 2.36 6.77
C GLN A 201 -17.52 3.47 7.78
N ILE A 202 -16.91 4.61 7.55
CA ILE A 202 -16.99 5.81 8.37
C ILE A 202 -17.68 6.91 7.56
N ASN A 203 -18.80 7.43 8.04
CA ASN A 203 -19.44 8.60 7.47
C ASN A 203 -18.63 9.85 7.85
N LEU A 204 -18.04 10.55 6.87
CA LEU A 204 -17.15 11.68 7.13
C LEU A 204 -17.85 12.95 7.67
N ALA A 205 -19.17 13.06 7.52
CA ALA A 205 -19.92 14.17 8.07
C ALA A 205 -20.31 13.98 9.54
N THR A 206 -20.67 12.74 9.94
CA THR A 206 -21.11 12.42 11.30
C THR A 206 -20.04 11.74 12.14
N MET A 207 -18.97 11.22 11.49
CA MET A 207 -17.93 10.38 12.08
C MET A 207 -18.48 9.08 12.70
N GLU A 208 -19.67 8.66 12.26
CA GLU A 208 -20.25 7.37 12.65
C GLU A 208 -19.56 6.24 11.89
N MET A 209 -19.07 5.26 12.64
CA MET A 209 -18.40 4.07 12.10
C MET A 209 -19.38 2.88 12.13
N THR A 210 -19.50 2.21 10.99
CA THR A 210 -20.32 1.01 10.80
C THR A 210 -19.44 -0.13 10.34
N THR A 211 -19.58 -1.31 10.93
CA THR A 211 -18.92 -2.52 10.43
C THR A 211 -19.78 -3.13 9.32
N LEU A 212 -19.22 -3.23 8.13
CA LEU A 212 -19.89 -3.83 6.96
C LEU A 212 -19.70 -5.33 6.89
N MET A 213 -18.50 -5.81 7.22
CA MET A 213 -18.11 -7.22 7.21
C MET A 213 -17.22 -7.52 8.40
N GLU A 214 -17.32 -8.73 8.94
CA GLU A 214 -16.57 -9.17 10.11
C GLU A 214 -15.88 -10.50 9.86
N GLY A 215 -14.69 -10.68 10.45
CA GLY A 215 -13.99 -11.95 10.51
C GLY A 215 -13.50 -12.47 9.16
N LEU A 216 -13.18 -11.59 8.21
CA LEU A 216 -12.61 -11.97 6.93
C LEU A 216 -11.24 -12.63 7.13
N LYS A 217 -11.07 -13.78 6.52
CA LYS A 217 -9.82 -14.53 6.54
C LYS A 217 -8.83 -13.95 5.54
N LEU A 218 -7.56 -14.17 5.83
CA LEU A 218 -6.47 -13.84 4.91
C LEU A 218 -6.66 -14.52 3.55
N GLY A 219 -6.47 -13.77 2.45
CA GLY A 219 -6.67 -14.24 1.08
C GLY A 219 -8.14 -14.34 0.67
N CYS A 220 -9.08 -13.84 1.52
CA CYS A 220 -10.49 -13.76 1.19
C CYS A 220 -10.95 -12.35 0.84
N VAL A 221 -10.07 -11.37 0.83
CA VAL A 221 -10.34 -9.99 0.42
C VAL A 221 -9.15 -9.44 -0.35
N GLU A 222 -9.41 -8.65 -1.38
CA GLU A 222 -8.43 -7.98 -2.22
C GLU A 222 -8.97 -6.60 -2.62
N GLY A 223 -8.14 -5.57 -2.55
CA GLY A 223 -8.47 -4.21 -2.98
C GLY A 223 -7.86 -3.86 -4.33
N SER A 224 -8.54 -2.99 -5.10
CA SER A 224 -7.97 -2.45 -6.34
C SER A 224 -6.86 -1.42 -6.05
N ALA A 225 -6.06 -1.09 -7.07
CA ALA A 225 -4.94 -0.16 -6.93
C ALA A 225 -5.37 1.21 -6.37
N THR A 226 -6.53 1.73 -6.76
CA THR A 226 -7.08 2.98 -6.20
C THR A 226 -7.83 2.77 -4.88
N GLY A 227 -8.18 1.53 -4.53
CA GLY A 227 -9.06 1.19 -3.41
C GLY A 227 -10.55 1.42 -3.69
N LYS A 228 -10.92 1.92 -4.88
CA LYS A 228 -12.32 2.17 -5.28
C LYS A 228 -13.15 0.90 -5.37
N HIS A 229 -12.52 -0.18 -5.79
CA HIS A 229 -13.12 -1.51 -5.86
C HIS A 229 -12.47 -2.44 -4.86
N PHE A 230 -13.26 -3.28 -4.23
CA PHE A 230 -12.73 -4.42 -3.53
C PHE A 230 -13.53 -5.69 -3.83
N ALA A 231 -12.87 -6.82 -3.74
CA ALA A 231 -13.48 -8.12 -3.93
C ALA A 231 -13.31 -8.99 -2.69
N TYR A 232 -14.29 -9.86 -2.45
CA TYR A 232 -14.20 -10.82 -1.36
C TYR A 232 -14.79 -12.18 -1.74
N LEU A 233 -14.26 -13.24 -1.14
CA LEU A 233 -14.80 -14.59 -1.26
C LEU A 233 -16.04 -14.73 -0.36
N LYS A 234 -17.17 -15.03 -0.95
CA LYS A 234 -18.48 -15.03 -0.28
C LYS A 234 -18.58 -16.05 0.85
N GLU A 235 -17.94 -17.20 0.67
CA GLU A 235 -17.88 -18.27 1.66
C GLU A 235 -16.80 -18.03 2.72
N ASN A 236 -15.93 -17.01 2.56
CA ASN A 236 -14.82 -16.69 3.45
C ASN A 236 -13.86 -17.87 3.66
N GLU A 237 -13.62 -18.67 2.62
CA GLU A 237 -12.74 -19.84 2.62
C GLU A 237 -11.77 -19.77 1.43
N PRO A 238 -10.47 -19.53 1.63
CA PRO A 238 -9.53 -19.25 0.54
C PRO A 238 -9.30 -20.45 -0.40
N TYR A 239 -9.60 -21.67 0.05
CA TYR A 239 -9.43 -22.89 -0.74
C TYR A 239 -10.77 -23.57 -1.11
N ASN A 240 -11.90 -23.08 -0.63
CA ASN A 240 -13.19 -23.73 -0.82
C ASN A 240 -14.32 -22.75 -1.16
N SER A 241 -14.00 -21.64 -1.77
CA SER A 241 -15.01 -20.68 -2.22
C SER A 241 -15.41 -20.93 -3.68
N SER A 242 -16.65 -20.62 -3.97
CA SER A 242 -17.26 -20.75 -5.30
C SER A 242 -17.70 -19.42 -5.89
N THR A 243 -17.74 -18.36 -5.07
CA THR A 243 -18.26 -17.05 -5.49
C THR A 243 -17.36 -15.92 -4.99
N ILE A 244 -16.99 -15.02 -5.90
CA ILE A 244 -16.40 -13.72 -5.61
C ILE A 244 -17.49 -12.66 -5.71
N SER A 245 -17.54 -11.76 -4.75
CA SER A 245 -18.32 -10.52 -4.84
C SER A 245 -17.40 -9.35 -4.99
N MET A 246 -17.57 -8.55 -6.05
CA MET A 246 -16.85 -7.29 -6.31
C MET A 246 -17.78 -6.13 -5.94
N ILE A 247 -17.26 -5.15 -5.23
CA ILE A 247 -18.03 -3.97 -4.80
C ILE A 247 -17.33 -2.70 -5.30
N ASN A 248 -18.08 -1.82 -5.93
CA ASN A 248 -17.68 -0.45 -6.18
C ASN A 248 -18.09 0.42 -4.97
N LEU A 249 -17.13 1.03 -4.28
CA LEU A 249 -17.35 1.77 -3.03
C LEU A 249 -18.00 3.15 -3.22
N ASP A 250 -17.91 3.74 -4.42
CA ASP A 250 -18.58 5.01 -4.70
C ASP A 250 -20.08 4.81 -4.95
N THR A 251 -20.43 3.73 -5.64
CA THR A 251 -21.83 3.49 -6.07
C THR A 251 -22.55 2.47 -5.19
N GLY A 252 -21.81 1.62 -4.47
CA GLY A 252 -22.36 0.47 -3.75
C GLY A 252 -22.81 -0.67 -4.67
N GLU A 253 -22.47 -0.61 -5.97
CA GLU A 253 -22.83 -1.67 -6.92
C GLU A 253 -22.02 -2.94 -6.62
N VAL A 254 -22.72 -4.09 -6.62
CA VAL A 254 -22.12 -5.41 -6.37
C VAL A 254 -22.24 -6.27 -7.62
N LYS A 255 -21.12 -6.87 -8.03
CA LYS A 255 -21.06 -7.89 -9.09
C LYS A 255 -20.62 -9.21 -8.49
N GLU A 256 -21.25 -10.30 -8.94
CA GLU A 256 -20.88 -11.65 -8.49
C GLU A 256 -20.30 -12.47 -9.64
N ILE A 257 -19.20 -13.16 -9.36
CA ILE A 257 -18.56 -14.12 -10.26
C ILE A 257 -18.65 -15.48 -9.58
N THR A 258 -19.27 -16.46 -10.25
CA THR A 258 -19.47 -17.79 -9.70
C THR A 258 -18.92 -18.85 -10.65
N CYS A 259 -18.14 -19.81 -10.14
CA CYS A 259 -17.64 -20.95 -10.88
C CYS A 259 -18.65 -22.12 -10.90
N ALA A 260 -18.36 -23.16 -11.69
CA ALA A 260 -19.21 -24.36 -11.75
C ALA A 260 -19.17 -25.15 -10.43
N GLY A 261 -20.18 -25.96 -10.15
CA GLY A 261 -20.35 -26.62 -8.85
C GLY A 261 -19.23 -27.58 -8.42
N SER A 262 -18.43 -28.11 -9.37
CA SER A 262 -17.25 -28.94 -9.10
C SER A 262 -15.92 -28.16 -9.11
N GLU A 263 -16.00 -26.86 -9.18
CA GLU A 263 -14.86 -25.96 -9.25
C GLU A 263 -14.81 -25.06 -8.01
N ARG A 264 -13.64 -24.52 -7.75
CA ARG A 264 -13.38 -23.50 -6.72
C ARG A 264 -12.65 -22.34 -7.33
N ILE A 265 -12.84 -21.17 -6.72
CA ILE A 265 -12.32 -19.90 -7.19
C ILE A 265 -11.39 -19.30 -6.13
N ARG A 266 -10.28 -18.71 -6.57
CA ARG A 266 -9.32 -18.01 -5.72
C ARG A 266 -8.93 -16.69 -6.36
N MET A 267 -8.91 -15.63 -5.58
CA MET A 267 -8.38 -14.33 -6.01
C MET A 267 -6.85 -14.37 -6.01
N LEU A 268 -6.25 -13.68 -6.96
CA LEU A 268 -4.80 -13.46 -7.06
C LEU A 268 -4.42 -11.99 -6.84
N GLY A 269 -5.41 -11.10 -6.76
CA GLY A 269 -5.26 -9.68 -6.57
C GLY A 269 -5.85 -8.84 -7.70
N TYR A 270 -5.51 -7.56 -7.71
CA TYR A 270 -5.93 -6.62 -8.74
C TYR A 270 -4.74 -6.18 -9.60
N LEU A 271 -4.91 -6.18 -10.90
CA LEU A 271 -4.01 -5.59 -11.87
C LEU A 271 -4.60 -4.23 -12.29
N GLY A 272 -4.18 -3.14 -11.62
CA GLY A 272 -4.88 -1.86 -11.67
C GLY A 272 -6.29 -1.98 -11.08
N GLU A 273 -7.32 -1.70 -11.89
CA GLU A 273 -8.74 -1.85 -11.50
C GLU A 273 -9.35 -3.19 -11.94
N SER A 274 -8.58 -4.06 -12.58
CA SER A 274 -9.04 -5.35 -13.07
C SER A 274 -8.75 -6.47 -12.08
N LEU A 275 -9.79 -7.21 -11.68
CA LEU A 275 -9.64 -8.36 -10.77
C LEU A 275 -9.04 -9.55 -11.50
N VAL A 276 -8.03 -10.16 -10.88
CA VAL A 276 -7.40 -11.41 -11.34
C VAL A 276 -7.81 -12.55 -10.41
N TYR A 277 -8.36 -13.60 -10.98
CA TYR A 277 -8.74 -14.79 -10.23
C TYR A 277 -8.49 -16.08 -11.00
N GLY A 278 -8.29 -17.15 -10.27
CA GLY A 278 -8.11 -18.47 -10.84
C GLY A 278 -9.23 -19.44 -10.50
N VAL A 279 -9.43 -20.42 -11.36
CA VAL A 279 -10.42 -21.51 -11.21
C VAL A 279 -9.68 -22.84 -11.19
N ALA A 280 -9.96 -23.66 -10.19
CA ALA A 280 -9.43 -25.02 -10.04
C ALA A 280 -10.55 -26.05 -9.90
N ASP A 281 -10.28 -27.29 -10.31
CA ASP A 281 -11.16 -28.41 -9.99
C ASP A 281 -11.04 -28.76 -8.50
N GLU A 282 -12.15 -28.89 -7.79
CA GLU A 282 -12.19 -29.21 -6.35
C GLU A 282 -11.37 -30.45 -5.99
N ALA A 283 -11.38 -31.46 -6.87
CA ALA A 283 -10.67 -32.70 -6.66
C ALA A 283 -9.13 -32.59 -6.72
N ASP A 284 -8.61 -31.47 -7.24
CA ASP A 284 -7.17 -31.22 -7.38
C ASP A 284 -6.62 -30.31 -6.27
N ILE A 285 -7.50 -29.73 -5.46
CA ILE A 285 -7.11 -28.83 -4.37
C ILE A 285 -6.69 -29.64 -3.16
N ASP A 286 -5.54 -29.30 -2.60
CA ASP A 286 -5.05 -29.83 -1.32
C ASP A 286 -5.01 -28.70 -0.28
N SER A 287 -5.85 -28.83 0.74
CA SER A 287 -5.92 -27.90 1.88
C SER A 287 -5.70 -28.63 3.21
N SER A 288 -5.05 -29.81 3.19
CA SER A 288 -4.79 -30.60 4.39
C SER A 288 -3.77 -29.91 5.30
N GLU A 289 -3.98 -29.98 6.62
CA GLU A 289 -3.06 -29.42 7.63
C GLU A 289 -1.66 -30.08 7.62
N GLU A 290 -1.53 -31.28 7.00
CA GLU A 290 -0.27 -32.02 6.91
C GLU A 290 0.50 -31.78 5.61
N GLY A 291 -0.10 -31.10 4.63
CA GLY A 291 0.48 -30.85 3.31
C GLY A 291 0.87 -29.40 3.05
N THR A 292 1.52 -29.20 1.93
CA THR A 292 1.68 -27.86 1.35
C THR A 292 0.33 -27.51 0.73
N GLU A 293 -0.33 -26.46 1.23
CA GLU A 293 -1.56 -25.95 0.63
C GLU A 293 -1.37 -25.70 -0.87
N LEU A 294 -2.20 -26.32 -1.69
CA LEU A 294 -2.09 -26.26 -3.15
C LEU A 294 -3.45 -25.97 -3.79
N PHE A 295 -3.48 -24.93 -4.62
CA PHE A 295 -4.65 -24.58 -5.41
C PHE A 295 -4.26 -24.52 -6.89
N PRO A 296 -4.31 -25.65 -7.62
CA PRO A 296 -3.83 -25.73 -9.00
C PRO A 296 -4.89 -25.22 -9.98
N MET A 297 -4.81 -23.93 -10.32
CA MET A 297 -5.73 -23.26 -11.22
C MET A 297 -5.51 -23.72 -12.66
N LYS A 298 -6.53 -24.32 -13.23
CA LYS A 298 -6.55 -24.72 -14.66
C LYS A 298 -6.78 -23.53 -15.59
N GLN A 299 -7.29 -22.42 -15.06
CA GLN A 299 -7.63 -21.20 -15.76
C GLN A 299 -7.43 -20.01 -14.83
N VAL A 300 -6.85 -18.93 -15.36
CA VAL A 300 -6.77 -17.61 -14.71
C VAL A 300 -7.49 -16.61 -15.58
N ASN A 301 -8.37 -15.83 -14.96
CA ASN A 301 -9.20 -14.84 -15.63
C ASN A 301 -8.86 -13.45 -15.11
N ILE A 302 -8.93 -12.48 -16.01
CA ILE A 302 -8.88 -11.06 -15.71
C ILE A 302 -10.21 -10.45 -16.14
N VAL A 303 -10.89 -9.78 -15.22
CA VAL A 303 -12.16 -9.09 -15.46
C VAL A 303 -12.03 -7.62 -15.10
N ASP A 304 -12.75 -6.77 -15.82
CA ASP A 304 -12.77 -5.34 -15.52
C ASP A 304 -13.63 -5.02 -14.26
N GLU A 305 -13.74 -3.75 -13.95
CA GLU A 305 -14.55 -3.22 -12.83
C GLU A 305 -16.04 -3.60 -12.88
N ASN A 306 -16.54 -3.97 -14.06
CA ASN A 306 -17.93 -4.39 -14.29
C ASN A 306 -18.10 -5.91 -14.22
N GLY A 307 -16.99 -6.64 -14.02
CA GLY A 307 -16.97 -8.10 -14.08
C GLY A 307 -16.96 -8.67 -15.50
N GLU A 308 -16.73 -7.82 -16.53
CA GLU A 308 -16.66 -8.26 -17.92
C GLU A 308 -15.26 -8.86 -18.22
N PRO A 309 -15.22 -10.03 -18.89
CA PRO A 309 -13.96 -10.71 -19.20
C PRO A 309 -13.05 -9.87 -20.10
N GLN A 310 -11.81 -9.61 -19.65
CA GLN A 310 -10.76 -8.95 -20.42
C GLN A 310 -9.78 -9.97 -20.98
N LYS A 311 -9.40 -10.95 -20.20
CA LYS A 311 -8.45 -11.99 -20.62
C LYS A 311 -8.69 -13.29 -19.89
N GLU A 312 -8.50 -14.38 -20.61
CA GLU A 312 -8.46 -15.73 -20.10
C GLU A 312 -7.09 -16.35 -20.40
N TYR A 313 -6.47 -16.93 -19.39
CA TYR A 313 -5.26 -17.71 -19.52
C TYR A 313 -5.55 -19.16 -19.16
N ALA A 314 -5.40 -20.05 -20.11
CA ALA A 314 -5.49 -21.50 -19.93
C ALA A 314 -4.51 -22.19 -20.89
N GLN A 315 -3.65 -23.03 -20.34
CA GLN A 315 -2.69 -23.78 -21.13
C GLN A 315 -2.79 -25.28 -20.82
N THR A 316 -3.07 -26.10 -21.85
CA THR A 316 -3.23 -27.52 -21.68
C THR A 316 -2.02 -28.18 -21.03
N GLY A 317 -2.22 -28.91 -19.94
CA GLY A 317 -1.18 -29.63 -19.21
C GLY A 317 -0.39 -28.77 -18.22
N TYR A 318 -0.70 -27.48 -18.12
CA TYR A 318 -0.14 -26.56 -17.12
C TYR A 318 -1.23 -26.05 -16.20
N TYR A 319 -0.86 -25.84 -14.95
CA TYR A 319 -1.72 -25.29 -13.91
C TYR A 319 -0.97 -24.15 -13.22
N VAL A 320 -1.69 -23.07 -12.90
CA VAL A 320 -1.14 -21.97 -12.13
C VAL A 320 -1.33 -22.27 -10.66
N THR A 321 -0.25 -22.28 -9.89
CA THR A 321 -0.25 -22.62 -8.46
C THR A 321 -0.12 -21.40 -7.56
N GLY A 322 0.27 -20.26 -8.13
CA GLY A 322 0.38 -18.97 -7.46
C GLY A 322 0.50 -17.83 -8.47
N GLY A 323 0.27 -16.63 -8.01
CA GLY A 323 0.46 -15.41 -8.78
C GLY A 323 0.95 -14.28 -7.89
N GLU A 324 1.82 -13.46 -8.42
CA GLU A 324 2.30 -12.22 -7.81
C GLU A 324 2.05 -11.08 -8.78
N ILE A 325 1.42 -10.02 -8.28
CA ILE A 325 1.16 -8.81 -9.04
C ILE A 325 2.08 -7.73 -8.52
N SER A 326 2.90 -7.18 -9.42
CA SER A 326 3.77 -6.04 -9.14
C SER A 326 3.57 -5.02 -10.25
N ASP A 327 3.13 -3.83 -9.90
CA ASP A 327 2.74 -2.77 -10.82
C ASP A 327 1.76 -3.28 -11.90
N ARG A 328 2.26 -3.49 -13.11
CA ARG A 328 1.50 -3.88 -14.30
C ARG A 328 1.82 -5.30 -14.78
N LEU A 329 2.50 -6.07 -13.95
CA LEU A 329 2.96 -7.41 -14.26
C LEU A 329 2.32 -8.44 -13.32
N LEU A 330 1.59 -9.38 -13.90
CA LEU A 330 1.22 -10.62 -13.22
C LEU A 330 2.25 -11.70 -13.55
N THR A 331 2.98 -12.16 -12.55
CA THR A 331 3.87 -13.33 -12.64
C THR A 331 3.16 -14.55 -12.10
N MET A 332 3.07 -15.61 -12.89
CA MET A 332 2.36 -16.85 -12.55
C MET A 332 3.33 -18.00 -12.32
N THR A 333 3.34 -18.54 -11.11
CA THR A 333 4.03 -19.81 -10.80
C THR A 333 3.20 -20.96 -11.35
N ARG A 334 3.83 -21.90 -12.06
CA ARG A 334 3.14 -22.99 -12.75
C ARG A 334 3.63 -24.37 -12.36
N ALA A 335 2.76 -25.36 -12.48
CA ALA A 335 3.08 -26.77 -12.31
C ALA A 335 2.43 -27.63 -13.40
N GLN A 336 2.97 -28.84 -13.57
CA GLN A 336 2.41 -29.91 -14.39
C GLN A 336 2.05 -31.10 -13.50
N LYS A 337 0.91 -31.74 -13.77
CA LYS A 337 0.51 -32.95 -13.06
C LYS A 337 1.22 -34.17 -13.64
N SER A 338 1.96 -34.91 -12.80
CA SER A 338 2.66 -36.13 -13.17
C SER A 338 2.18 -37.27 -12.29
N GLY A 339 1.20 -38.04 -12.74
CA GLY A 339 0.51 -39.02 -11.91
C GLY A 339 -0.28 -38.33 -10.78
N ASN A 340 0.10 -38.61 -9.54
CA ASN A 340 -0.46 -37.92 -8.35
C ASN A 340 0.39 -36.74 -7.86
N ASP A 341 1.55 -36.52 -8.46
CA ASP A 341 2.48 -35.48 -8.02
C ASP A 341 2.38 -34.23 -8.90
N TRP A 342 2.75 -33.09 -8.32
CA TRP A 342 2.87 -31.81 -9.01
C TRP A 342 4.35 -31.48 -9.21
N VAL A 343 4.73 -31.20 -10.47
CA VAL A 343 6.11 -30.87 -10.83
C VAL A 343 6.13 -29.42 -11.27
N GLU A 344 6.98 -28.62 -10.62
CA GLU A 344 7.19 -27.22 -10.94
C GLU A 344 7.56 -27.02 -12.42
N ALA A 345 7.01 -26.01 -13.04
CA ALA A 345 7.26 -25.63 -14.42
C ALA A 345 7.75 -24.18 -14.49
N ALA A 346 8.26 -23.77 -15.65
CA ALA A 346 8.68 -22.40 -15.84
C ALA A 346 7.51 -21.42 -15.62
N GLU A 347 7.80 -20.29 -15.00
CA GLU A 347 6.85 -19.18 -14.81
C GLU A 347 6.32 -18.65 -16.14
N ASP A 348 5.19 -17.99 -16.09
CA ASP A 348 4.60 -17.26 -17.21
C ASP A 348 4.10 -15.89 -16.74
N HIS A 349 3.95 -14.95 -17.69
CA HIS A 349 3.70 -13.57 -17.34
C HIS A 349 2.56 -12.97 -18.17
N ILE A 350 1.79 -12.10 -17.54
CA ILE A 350 0.82 -11.23 -18.23
C ILE A 350 1.18 -9.79 -17.88
N ILE A 351 1.36 -8.97 -18.93
CA ILE A 351 1.63 -7.54 -18.78
C ILE A 351 0.37 -6.78 -19.19
N ASP A 352 -0.05 -5.85 -18.36
CA ASP A 352 -1.05 -4.87 -18.72
C ASP A 352 -0.38 -3.75 -19.54
N ASN A 353 -0.80 -3.60 -20.78
CA ASN A 353 -0.26 -2.61 -21.73
C ASN A 353 -1.05 -1.30 -21.77
N VAL A 354 -2.06 -1.13 -20.94
CA VAL A 354 -2.79 0.14 -20.85
C VAL A 354 -1.84 1.18 -20.27
N ALA A 355 -1.52 2.22 -21.05
CA ALA A 355 -0.73 3.33 -20.54
C ALA A 355 -1.57 4.07 -19.50
N GLU A 356 -1.13 4.12 -18.26
CA GLU A 356 -1.65 5.09 -17.33
C GLU A 356 -1.29 6.47 -17.86
N ASP A 357 -2.31 7.31 -18.07
CA ASP A 357 -2.11 8.72 -18.38
C ASP A 357 -1.76 9.42 -17.04
N THR A 358 -0.59 9.10 -16.53
CA THR A 358 -0.15 9.64 -15.23
C THR A 358 0.17 11.12 -15.30
N GLY A 359 -0.03 11.84 -16.40
CA GLY A 359 0.16 13.29 -16.47
C GLY A 359 1.45 13.86 -15.81
N LEU A 360 2.32 12.99 -15.31
CA LEU A 360 3.37 13.26 -14.37
C LEU A 360 4.75 13.21 -15.01
N SER A 361 5.07 14.28 -15.72
CA SER A 361 6.48 14.61 -15.98
C SER A 361 7.08 15.53 -14.91
N LEU A 362 6.43 15.67 -13.74
CA LEU A 362 6.81 16.65 -12.71
C LEU A 362 7.70 16.08 -11.60
N ILE A 363 7.80 14.76 -11.46
CA ILE A 363 8.66 14.12 -10.47
C ILE A 363 9.86 13.50 -11.21
N HIS A 364 11.04 14.04 -10.96
CA HIS A 364 12.29 13.45 -11.43
C HIS A 364 12.92 12.61 -10.33
N ILE A 365 13.25 11.37 -10.70
CA ILE A 365 14.07 10.48 -9.91
C ILE A 365 15.49 10.66 -10.40
N SER A 366 16.41 11.06 -9.53
CA SER A 366 17.83 11.16 -9.89
C SER A 366 18.42 9.76 -10.03
N GLU A 367 19.04 9.47 -11.20
CA GLU A 367 19.86 8.27 -11.42
C GLU A 367 21.17 8.32 -10.63
#